data_230091b21c09b8d513b6b0ec0a7bc24c
#
_entry.id   230091b21c09b8d513b6b0ec0a7bc24c
#
_cell.length_a   1.000
_cell.length_b   1.000
_cell.length_c   1.000
_cell.angle_alpha   90.00
_cell.angle_beta   90.00
_cell.angle_gamma   90.00
#
_symmetry.space_group_name_H-M   'P 1'
#
loop_
_entity.id
_entity.type
_entity.pdbx_description
1 polymer ?
#
loop_
_entity_poly.entity_id
_entity_poly.type
_entity_poly.pdbx_seq_one_letter_code
_entity_poly.pdbx_strand_id
1 'polypeptide(L)'
;MLESRSRKFFAALLAGVVLNPLIGCTAAPTTPVGGSLPGSSAGTPSATTPLGDVPKDSSATLEVSPVPFDGQTVVVATFSSAVAGRPVSLQKRSGDGWQEVALSEQDKKGQAEFHTDTAKASYRAVALEVAKDGKDLNALATPSASAAAQWKQVFSDDFSGSTLGRPFRVRSAGQYYAPRYCAASQPSMVKLDNGILSLGVAEVGAGRAKQVRENVARITGTAASKACPDGVYDNAMIGTQGKYLVTYGTVAARMKFPAQRGMHAAAWMQTSDGTDVEIDFMESFGFGSRQGMQNMLHPKGPNNERLDVGANVKNVPGIATREWWDQYHVVSMEWSPDGYVFRVDGVETYRTSKALSKRPHFLVLSLQTSDYETNRLDPSQLPASFDVDWIRVWQRP
;
A
#
# COMPACT_ATOMS: atom_id res chain seq x y z
N MET A 1 25.96 -45.55 -0.06
CA MET A 1 26.33 -45.79 -1.47
C MET A 1 25.63 -44.73 -2.30
N LEU A 2 26.40 -44.08 -3.18
CA LEU A 2 26.11 -43.08 -4.21
C LEU A 2 25.96 -41.65 -3.66
N GLU A 3 26.91 -40.90 -3.71
CA GLU A 3 27.80 -40.21 -4.69
C GLU A 3 27.37 -38.80 -5.00
N SER A 4 28.25 -37.92 -4.55
CA SER A 4 28.38 -36.50 -4.81
C SER A 4 28.49 -36.18 -6.31
N ARG A 5 28.00 -34.98 -6.72
CA ARG A 5 28.66 -34.25 -7.81
C ARG A 5 28.68 -32.73 -7.51
N SER A 6 29.87 -32.34 -7.15
CA SER A 6 30.41 -30.99 -7.16
C SER A 6 30.54 -30.48 -8.60
N ARG A 7 30.15 -29.25 -8.91
CA ARG A 7 30.65 -28.52 -10.09
C ARG A 7 31.17 -27.16 -9.66
N LYS A 8 32.49 -27.06 -9.69
CA LYS A 8 33.27 -25.83 -9.68
C LYS A 8 33.14 -25.15 -11.04
N PHE A 9 32.96 -23.84 -11.09
CA PHE A 9 33.26 -23.03 -12.25
C PHE A 9 34.24 -21.92 -11.90
N PHE A 10 35.25 -21.83 -12.77
CA PHE A 10 36.46 -21.03 -12.69
C PHE A 10 36.21 -19.53 -12.89
N ALA A 11 37.06 -18.76 -12.23
CA ALA A 11 37.29 -17.34 -12.47
C ALA A 11 38.11 -17.11 -13.74
N ALA A 12 37.81 -15.99 -14.42
CA ALA A 12 38.76 -15.38 -15.34
C ALA A 12 38.79 -13.87 -15.07
N LEU A 13 39.93 -13.41 -14.59
CA LEU A 13 40.35 -12.01 -14.53
C LEU A 13 40.69 -11.53 -15.95
N LEU A 14 40.27 -10.30 -16.27
CA LEU A 14 40.97 -9.49 -17.28
C LEU A 14 40.93 -8.03 -16.82
N ALA A 15 42.13 -7.53 -16.50
CA ALA A 15 42.42 -6.16 -16.21
C ALA A 15 42.54 -5.38 -17.54
N GLY A 16 41.95 -4.20 -17.60
CA GLY A 16 42.16 -3.22 -18.66
C GLY A 16 42.17 -1.82 -18.08
N VAL A 17 43.37 -1.30 -17.87
CA VAL A 17 43.61 0.12 -17.52
C VAL A 17 43.54 0.92 -18.78
N VAL A 18 42.67 1.95 -18.83
CA VAL A 18 42.78 3.04 -19.81
C VAL A 18 42.73 4.36 -19.06
N LEU A 19 43.88 5.03 -19.02
CA LEU A 19 43.98 6.44 -18.66
C LEU A 19 43.45 7.30 -19.83
N ASN A 20 42.65 8.30 -19.52
CA ASN A 20 42.48 9.44 -20.41
C ASN A 20 42.29 10.77 -19.65
N PRO A 21 42.68 11.92 -20.23
CA PRO A 21 43.13 13.09 -19.51
C PRO A 21 42.02 14.08 -19.17
N LEU A 22 42.31 14.87 -18.13
CA LEU A 22 41.60 16.06 -17.68
C LEU A 22 41.48 17.11 -18.77
N ILE A 23 40.27 17.48 -19.15
CA ILE A 23 39.96 18.73 -19.81
C ILE A 23 38.96 19.46 -18.92
N GLY A 24 39.38 20.58 -18.36
CA GLY A 24 38.52 21.46 -17.59
C GLY A 24 37.52 22.17 -18.49
N CYS A 25 36.27 22.18 -18.11
CA CYS A 25 35.26 23.09 -18.60
C CYS A 25 34.53 23.74 -17.41
N THR A 26 34.52 25.03 -17.45
CA THR A 26 33.86 25.98 -16.57
C THR A 26 32.36 25.74 -16.50
N ALA A 27 31.81 25.64 -15.28
CA ALA A 27 30.39 25.52 -15.03
C ALA A 27 29.67 26.84 -15.32
N ALA A 28 28.68 26.78 -16.20
CA ALA A 28 27.63 27.78 -16.33
C ALA A 28 26.47 27.42 -15.36
N PRO A 29 25.75 28.41 -14.82
CA PRO A 29 24.66 28.10 -13.85
C PRO A 29 23.47 27.47 -14.59
N THR A 30 23.14 26.23 -14.25
CA THR A 30 21.93 25.56 -14.72
C THR A 30 20.75 26.04 -13.89
N THR A 31 19.81 26.71 -14.51
CA THR A 31 18.45 26.89 -14.03
C THR A 31 17.80 25.51 -13.82
N PRO A 32 16.99 25.32 -12.77
CA PRO A 32 16.29 24.06 -12.60
C PRO A 32 15.25 23.92 -13.71
N VAL A 33 15.45 22.92 -14.56
CA VAL A 33 14.41 22.45 -15.49
C VAL A 33 13.40 21.68 -14.65
N GLY A 34 12.27 22.31 -14.36
CA GLY A 34 11.10 21.65 -13.86
C GLY A 34 10.65 20.60 -14.88
N GLY A 35 10.92 19.32 -14.59
CA GLY A 35 10.33 18.20 -15.29
C GLY A 35 8.84 18.14 -14.98
N SER A 36 8.01 18.67 -15.87
CA SER A 36 6.58 18.44 -15.87
C SER A 36 6.36 16.95 -16.11
N LEU A 37 5.74 16.28 -15.14
CA LEU A 37 5.09 14.99 -15.33
C LEU A 37 4.18 15.08 -16.57
N PRO A 38 3.93 13.97 -17.31
CA PRO A 38 2.82 13.93 -18.24
C PRO A 38 1.55 13.99 -17.40
N GLY A 39 1.25 15.19 -16.96
CA GLY A 39 0.04 15.54 -16.28
C GLY A 39 -1.09 15.42 -17.28
N SER A 40 -2.19 14.83 -16.88
CA SER A 40 -3.48 15.23 -17.39
C SER A 40 -3.47 16.76 -17.45
N SER A 41 -3.50 17.31 -18.63
CA SER A 41 -3.73 18.75 -18.80
C SER A 41 -5.04 19.05 -18.09
N ALA A 42 -4.96 19.70 -16.94
CA ALA A 42 -6.09 20.42 -16.41
C ALA A 42 -6.41 21.50 -17.45
N GLY A 43 -7.22 21.14 -18.42
CA GLY A 43 -7.81 22.09 -19.32
C GLY A 43 -8.52 23.11 -18.44
N THR A 44 -8.23 24.38 -18.65
CA THR A 44 -8.97 25.49 -18.07
C THR A 44 -10.46 25.15 -18.16
N PRO A 45 -11.26 25.21 -17.07
CA PRO A 45 -12.66 24.87 -17.13
C PRO A 45 -13.32 25.72 -18.19
N SER A 46 -13.66 25.06 -19.31
CA SER A 46 -14.40 25.69 -20.40
C SER A 46 -15.78 26.07 -19.85
N ALA A 47 -16.22 27.26 -20.16
CA ALA A 47 -17.47 27.82 -19.72
C ALA A 47 -18.60 26.77 -19.82
N THR A 48 -19.31 26.59 -18.72
CA THR A 48 -20.49 25.77 -18.54
C THR A 48 -21.41 25.79 -19.74
N THR A 49 -21.31 24.82 -20.63
CA THR A 49 -22.46 24.43 -21.43
C THR A 49 -23.34 23.62 -20.47
N PRO A 50 -24.59 24.07 -20.17
CA PRO A 50 -25.52 23.20 -19.50
C PRO A 50 -25.73 22.02 -20.43
N LEU A 51 -25.10 20.88 -20.16
CA LEU A 51 -25.53 19.64 -20.75
C LEU A 51 -26.96 19.45 -20.25
N GLY A 52 -27.93 19.67 -21.13
CA GLY A 52 -29.36 19.44 -20.88
C GLY A 52 -29.56 18.07 -20.25
N ASP A 53 -30.79 17.67 -20.01
CA ASP A 53 -31.13 16.37 -19.42
C ASP A 53 -30.48 15.23 -20.20
N VAL A 54 -29.23 14.87 -19.80
CA VAL A 54 -28.52 13.73 -20.39
C VAL A 54 -29.22 12.46 -19.92
N PRO A 55 -29.63 11.56 -20.83
CA PRO A 55 -30.26 10.29 -20.46
C PRO A 55 -29.42 9.52 -19.44
N LYS A 56 -30.07 9.01 -18.39
CA LYS A 56 -29.40 8.17 -17.40
C LYS A 56 -29.25 6.75 -17.94
N ASP A 57 -28.04 6.21 -17.85
CA ASP A 57 -27.78 4.80 -18.01
C ASP A 57 -28.00 4.11 -16.66
N SER A 58 -29.11 3.39 -16.51
CA SER A 58 -29.43 2.68 -15.26
C SER A 58 -28.49 1.50 -14.96
N SER A 59 -27.73 1.04 -15.96
CA SER A 59 -26.73 -0.02 -15.84
C SER A 59 -25.34 0.52 -15.52
N ALA A 60 -25.11 1.82 -15.68
CA ALA A 60 -23.86 2.46 -15.29
C ALA A 60 -23.77 2.65 -13.78
N THR A 61 -22.56 2.54 -13.24
CA THR A 61 -22.29 2.78 -11.83
C THR A 61 -21.31 3.93 -11.64
N LEU A 62 -21.45 4.64 -10.51
CA LEU A 62 -20.49 5.63 -10.05
C LEU A 62 -20.10 5.30 -8.63
N GLU A 63 -18.85 5.07 -8.42
CA GLU A 63 -18.26 4.80 -7.11
C GLU A 63 -17.39 5.98 -6.66
N VAL A 64 -17.65 6.48 -5.46
CA VAL A 64 -16.88 7.57 -4.84
C VAL A 64 -16.18 6.97 -3.62
N SER A 65 -14.84 6.87 -3.68
CA SER A 65 -14.04 6.34 -2.59
C SER A 65 -14.21 7.17 -1.32
N PRO A 66 -14.30 6.54 -0.14
CA PRO A 66 -14.32 7.27 1.14
C PRO A 66 -12.92 7.68 1.60
N VAL A 67 -11.86 7.25 0.92
CA VAL A 67 -10.46 7.41 1.32
C VAL A 67 -9.93 8.76 0.83
N PRO A 68 -9.56 9.67 1.75
CA PRO A 68 -8.90 10.93 1.36
C PRO A 68 -7.38 10.71 1.19
N PHE A 69 -6.80 11.34 0.17
CA PHE A 69 -5.36 11.48 -0.01
C PHE A 69 -5.07 12.88 -0.54
N ASP A 70 -4.18 13.62 0.07
CA ASP A 70 -3.79 15.00 -0.29
C ASP A 70 -4.98 15.93 -0.62
N GLY A 71 -6.07 15.82 0.16
CA GLY A 71 -7.29 16.59 -0.09
C GLY A 71 -8.15 16.08 -1.25
N GLN A 72 -7.77 14.99 -1.89
CA GLN A 72 -8.47 14.39 -3.01
C GLN A 72 -9.13 13.06 -2.64
N THR A 73 -9.96 12.54 -3.54
CA THR A 73 -10.53 11.20 -3.53
C THR A 73 -10.61 10.62 -4.94
N VAL A 74 -10.74 9.30 -5.04
CA VAL A 74 -10.93 8.60 -6.31
C VAL A 74 -12.43 8.46 -6.60
N VAL A 75 -12.81 8.74 -7.84
CA VAL A 75 -14.15 8.45 -8.38
C VAL A 75 -14.00 7.54 -9.59
N VAL A 76 -14.73 6.43 -9.62
CA VAL A 76 -14.74 5.48 -10.73
C VAL A 76 -16.14 5.40 -11.32
N ALA A 77 -16.27 5.75 -12.60
CA ALA A 77 -17.47 5.52 -13.37
C ALA A 77 -17.32 4.24 -14.22
N THR A 78 -18.33 3.39 -14.24
CA THR A 78 -18.36 2.20 -15.10
C THR A 78 -19.62 2.22 -15.95
N PHE A 79 -19.46 2.15 -17.26
CA PHE A 79 -20.54 2.09 -18.25
C PHE A 79 -20.62 0.69 -18.84
N SER A 80 -21.82 0.15 -18.96
CA SER A 80 -22.03 -1.20 -19.53
C SER A 80 -21.60 -1.29 -20.99
N SER A 81 -21.74 -0.20 -21.75
CA SER A 81 -21.23 -0.07 -23.11
C SER A 81 -19.80 0.44 -23.07
N ALA A 82 -18.84 -0.49 -22.97
CA ALA A 82 -17.43 -0.17 -22.98
C ALA A 82 -16.98 0.33 -24.36
N VAL A 83 -16.50 1.55 -24.43
CA VAL A 83 -15.93 2.18 -25.63
C VAL A 83 -14.61 2.82 -25.28
N ALA A 84 -13.53 2.06 -25.40
CA ALA A 84 -12.19 2.53 -25.05
C ALA A 84 -11.83 3.85 -25.77
N GLY A 85 -11.34 4.83 -25.02
CA GLY A 85 -11.02 6.18 -25.49
C GLY A 85 -12.23 7.12 -25.59
N ARG A 86 -13.45 6.69 -25.17
CA ARG A 86 -14.59 7.59 -25.11
C ARG A 86 -14.42 8.58 -23.98
N PRO A 87 -14.48 9.92 -24.25
CA PRO A 87 -14.36 10.92 -23.19
C PRO A 87 -15.49 10.83 -22.18
N VAL A 88 -15.15 11.02 -20.90
CA VAL A 88 -16.09 11.01 -19.78
C VAL A 88 -15.85 12.27 -18.94
N SER A 89 -16.93 13.06 -18.74
CA SER A 89 -16.93 14.23 -17.87
C SER A 89 -17.41 13.84 -16.48
N LEU A 90 -16.57 14.08 -15.46
CA LEU A 90 -17.02 14.05 -14.06
C LEU A 90 -17.65 15.39 -13.70
N GLN A 91 -18.86 15.34 -13.18
CA GLN A 91 -19.62 16.51 -12.80
C GLN A 91 -20.01 16.48 -11.33
N LYS A 92 -19.86 17.62 -10.66
CA LYS A 92 -20.23 17.86 -9.27
C LYS A 92 -21.54 18.61 -9.20
N ARG A 93 -22.41 18.26 -8.25
CA ARG A 93 -23.65 19.01 -8.00
C ARG A 93 -23.32 20.42 -7.52
N SER A 94 -23.92 21.43 -8.17
CA SER A 94 -23.77 22.86 -7.84
C SER A 94 -25.13 23.52 -7.95
N GLY A 95 -25.75 23.87 -6.83
CA GLY A 95 -27.14 24.31 -6.80
C GLY A 95 -28.08 23.31 -7.46
N ASP A 96 -28.89 23.75 -8.38
CA ASP A 96 -29.83 22.91 -9.15
C ASP A 96 -29.19 22.27 -10.38
N GLY A 97 -27.91 22.58 -10.70
CA GLY A 97 -27.20 22.13 -11.88
C GLY A 97 -26.03 21.21 -11.57
N TRP A 98 -25.27 20.96 -12.62
CA TRP A 98 -24.04 20.16 -12.61
C TRP A 98 -22.90 20.97 -13.20
N GLN A 99 -21.74 20.93 -12.54
CA GLN A 99 -20.52 21.59 -12.98
C GLN A 99 -19.47 20.51 -13.28
N GLU A 100 -18.85 20.57 -14.46
CA GLU A 100 -17.70 19.72 -14.79
C GLU A 100 -16.51 20.04 -13.87
N VAL A 101 -15.87 19.00 -13.33
CA VAL A 101 -14.73 19.12 -12.42
C VAL A 101 -13.51 18.34 -12.91
N ALA A 102 -13.71 17.34 -13.77
CA ALA A 102 -12.61 16.57 -14.36
C ALA A 102 -13.05 15.87 -15.65
N LEU A 103 -12.07 15.57 -16.50
CA LEU A 103 -12.23 14.75 -17.71
C LEU A 103 -11.32 13.53 -17.63
N SER A 104 -11.80 12.40 -18.14
CA SER A 104 -11.07 11.15 -18.30
C SER A 104 -11.60 10.41 -19.53
N GLU A 105 -11.10 9.21 -19.78
CA GLU A 105 -11.54 8.38 -20.88
C GLU A 105 -11.90 6.97 -20.39
N GLN A 106 -12.84 6.33 -21.08
CA GLN A 106 -13.15 4.92 -20.81
C GLN A 106 -11.98 4.02 -21.19
N ASP A 107 -11.68 3.09 -20.33
CA ASP A 107 -10.82 1.96 -20.66
C ASP A 107 -11.56 0.86 -21.45
N LYS A 108 -10.89 -0.26 -21.72
CA LYS A 108 -11.48 -1.40 -22.44
C LYS A 108 -12.61 -2.10 -21.66
N LYS A 109 -12.77 -1.81 -20.37
CA LYS A 109 -13.82 -2.33 -19.50
C LYS A 109 -14.98 -1.35 -19.33
N GLY A 110 -14.91 -0.17 -19.97
CA GLY A 110 -15.89 0.90 -19.83
C GLY A 110 -15.71 1.72 -18.55
N GLN A 111 -14.54 1.63 -17.89
CA GLN A 111 -14.23 2.38 -16.67
C GLN A 111 -13.52 3.68 -17.00
N ALA A 112 -13.92 4.75 -16.32
CA ALA A 112 -13.21 6.03 -16.30
C ALA A 112 -12.91 6.39 -14.83
N GLU A 113 -11.64 6.62 -14.50
CA GLU A 113 -11.18 6.98 -13.16
C GLU A 113 -10.83 8.46 -13.11
N PHE A 114 -11.16 9.10 -11.99
CA PHE A 114 -10.93 10.51 -11.73
C PHE A 114 -10.34 10.69 -10.34
N HIS A 115 -9.44 11.67 -10.22
CA HIS A 115 -8.99 12.21 -8.95
C HIS A 115 -9.63 13.60 -8.78
N THR A 116 -10.33 13.81 -7.69
CA THR A 116 -11.08 15.06 -7.45
C THR A 116 -11.07 15.39 -5.96
N ASP A 117 -11.48 16.60 -5.61
CA ASP A 117 -11.57 17.04 -4.22
C ASP A 117 -12.38 16.07 -3.35
N THR A 118 -11.98 15.91 -2.09
CA THR A 118 -12.71 15.11 -1.08
C THR A 118 -14.04 15.73 -0.68
N ALA A 119 -14.65 16.52 -1.54
CA ALA A 119 -15.85 17.23 -1.21
C ALA A 119 -16.95 16.26 -0.79
N LYS A 120 -17.70 16.62 0.26
CA LYS A 120 -18.99 16.03 0.63
C LYS A 120 -20.04 16.26 -0.48
N ALA A 121 -19.61 16.20 -1.73
CA ALA A 121 -20.40 16.51 -2.90
C ALA A 121 -21.03 15.26 -3.48
N SER A 122 -22.13 15.47 -4.19
CA SER A 122 -22.70 14.47 -5.07
C SER A 122 -22.11 14.65 -6.47
N TYR A 123 -21.68 13.56 -7.08
CA TYR A 123 -21.10 13.49 -8.42
C TYR A 123 -22.00 12.72 -9.37
N ARG A 124 -21.87 12.96 -10.66
CA ARG A 124 -22.26 12.08 -11.75
C ARG A 124 -21.15 12.06 -12.81
N ALA A 125 -21.05 11.00 -13.58
CA ALA A 125 -20.17 10.94 -14.74
C ALA A 125 -21.03 10.91 -16.02
N VAL A 126 -20.58 11.61 -17.05
CA VAL A 126 -21.25 11.65 -18.35
C VAL A 126 -20.27 11.18 -19.42
N ALA A 127 -20.54 10.01 -19.99
CA ALA A 127 -19.89 9.59 -21.22
C ALA A 127 -20.37 10.49 -22.35
N LEU A 128 -19.44 11.25 -22.96
CA LEU A 128 -19.79 12.28 -23.94
C LEU A 128 -20.21 11.66 -25.28
N GLU A 129 -20.94 12.44 -26.06
CA GLU A 129 -21.29 12.08 -27.44
C GLU A 129 -20.05 11.95 -28.29
N VAL A 130 -19.95 10.87 -29.05
CA VAL A 130 -18.86 10.63 -30.00
C VAL A 130 -19.36 9.85 -31.21
N ALA A 131 -18.80 10.12 -32.40
CA ALA A 131 -18.94 9.27 -33.55
C ALA A 131 -17.79 8.24 -33.54
N LYS A 132 -18.11 6.96 -33.52
CA LYS A 132 -17.12 5.88 -33.56
C LYS A 132 -17.60 4.72 -34.46
N ASP A 133 -16.71 4.28 -35.33
CA ASP A 133 -16.96 3.18 -36.26
C ASP A 133 -18.26 3.37 -37.08
N GLY A 134 -18.54 4.61 -37.50
CA GLY A 134 -19.74 4.97 -38.28
C GLY A 134 -21.06 4.97 -37.51
N LYS A 135 -21.00 4.95 -36.17
CA LYS A 135 -22.14 5.05 -35.25
C LYS A 135 -22.02 6.25 -34.36
N ASP A 136 -23.10 7.00 -34.24
CA ASP A 136 -23.22 8.08 -33.25
C ASP A 136 -23.61 7.47 -31.91
N LEU A 137 -22.78 7.71 -30.89
CA LEU A 137 -23.02 7.31 -29.51
C LEU A 137 -23.48 8.55 -28.73
N ASN A 138 -24.74 8.58 -28.38
CA ASN A 138 -25.33 9.68 -27.61
C ASN A 138 -24.72 9.76 -26.21
N ALA A 139 -24.71 10.95 -25.62
CA ALA A 139 -24.28 11.16 -24.25
C ALA A 139 -25.14 10.34 -23.27
N LEU A 140 -24.47 9.73 -22.26
CA LEU A 140 -25.11 8.92 -21.20
C LEU A 140 -24.55 9.30 -19.83
N ALA A 141 -25.40 9.46 -18.83
CA ALA A 141 -25.01 9.80 -17.46
C ALA A 141 -25.17 8.62 -16.51
N THR A 142 -24.25 8.46 -15.57
CA THR A 142 -24.41 7.55 -14.43
C THR A 142 -25.52 8.08 -13.48
N PRO A 143 -26.09 7.25 -12.60
CA PRO A 143 -26.74 7.71 -11.38
C PRO A 143 -25.78 8.60 -10.59
N SER A 144 -26.31 9.54 -9.82
CA SER A 144 -25.48 10.36 -8.93
C SER A 144 -25.08 9.60 -7.67
N ALA A 145 -23.87 9.84 -7.17
CA ALA A 145 -23.35 9.24 -5.96
C ALA A 145 -22.51 10.21 -5.14
N SER A 146 -22.34 9.92 -3.86
CA SER A 146 -21.36 10.58 -2.96
C SER A 146 -20.76 9.55 -2.03
N ALA A 147 -19.54 9.81 -1.53
CA ALA A 147 -18.90 8.90 -0.57
C ALA A 147 -19.80 8.70 0.68
N ALA A 148 -20.40 9.74 1.20
CA ALA A 148 -21.25 9.65 2.38
C ALA A 148 -22.53 8.82 2.18
N ALA A 149 -23.04 8.73 0.94
CA ALA A 149 -24.21 7.90 0.62
C ALA A 149 -23.83 6.42 0.42
N GLN A 150 -22.58 6.15 0.02
CA GLN A 150 -22.11 4.80 -0.30
C GLN A 150 -21.35 4.14 0.86
N TRP A 151 -20.83 4.92 1.79
CA TRP A 151 -19.92 4.45 2.83
C TRP A 151 -20.23 5.04 4.19
N LYS A 152 -20.12 4.19 5.22
CA LYS A 152 -20.16 4.59 6.63
C LYS A 152 -18.81 4.27 7.26
N GLN A 153 -18.16 5.26 7.89
CA GLN A 153 -16.98 5.01 8.70
C GLN A 153 -17.39 4.25 9.97
N VAL A 154 -16.85 3.05 10.12
CA VAL A 154 -17.17 2.12 11.23
C VAL A 154 -16.05 2.00 12.24
N PHE A 155 -14.84 2.44 11.87
CA PHE A 155 -13.69 2.43 12.74
C PHE A 155 -12.74 3.59 12.38
N SER A 156 -12.10 4.18 13.40
CA SER A 156 -11.04 5.17 13.25
C SER A 156 -10.15 5.15 14.48
N ASP A 157 -8.85 5.23 14.27
CA ASP A 157 -7.85 5.56 15.29
C ASP A 157 -6.87 6.57 14.68
N ASP A 158 -6.71 7.70 15.33
CA ASP A 158 -5.78 8.79 14.97
C ASP A 158 -4.58 8.86 15.92
N PHE A 159 -4.45 7.84 16.79
CA PHE A 159 -3.36 7.67 17.73
C PHE A 159 -3.07 8.90 18.62
N SER A 160 -4.08 9.73 18.85
CA SER A 160 -3.97 10.98 19.64
C SER A 160 -3.77 10.76 21.14
N GLY A 161 -3.91 9.52 21.63
CA GLY A 161 -3.67 9.14 23.01
C GLY A 161 -2.19 9.08 23.37
N SER A 162 -1.89 9.11 24.68
CA SER A 162 -0.53 8.91 25.20
C SER A 162 -0.15 7.43 25.38
N THR A 163 -1.11 6.52 25.25
CA THR A 163 -0.92 5.07 25.35
C THR A 163 -1.74 4.39 24.27
N LEU A 164 -1.30 3.21 23.87
CA LEU A 164 -2.02 2.42 22.86
C LEU A 164 -3.46 2.15 23.32
N GLY A 165 -4.41 2.76 22.60
CA GLY A 165 -5.83 2.68 22.89
C GLY A 165 -6.45 1.35 22.47
N ARG A 166 -7.64 1.03 23.02
CA ARG A 166 -8.46 -0.04 22.46
C ARG A 166 -8.95 0.35 21.06
N PRO A 167 -9.00 -0.58 20.11
CA PRO A 167 -8.90 -2.05 20.30
C PRO A 167 -7.48 -2.62 20.11
N PHE A 168 -6.47 -1.81 19.85
CA PHE A 168 -5.11 -2.29 19.61
C PHE A 168 -4.44 -2.81 20.89
N ARG A 169 -3.58 -3.80 20.72
CA ARG A 169 -2.66 -4.32 21.74
C ARG A 169 -1.38 -4.82 21.09
N VAL A 170 -0.29 -4.83 21.86
CA VAL A 170 0.96 -5.47 21.44
C VAL A 170 0.73 -6.95 21.25
N ARG A 171 1.18 -7.49 20.10
CA ARG A 171 1.11 -8.91 19.75
C ARG A 171 2.44 -9.60 19.97
N SER A 172 2.37 -10.89 20.35
CA SER A 172 3.54 -11.77 20.47
C SER A 172 4.70 -11.17 21.28
N ALA A 173 4.38 -10.39 22.34
CA ALA A 173 5.37 -9.72 23.15
C ALA A 173 6.37 -10.71 23.76
N GLY A 174 7.67 -10.47 23.53
CA GLY A 174 8.77 -11.30 24.01
C GLY A 174 8.90 -12.68 23.37
N GLN A 175 8.09 -13.00 22.35
CA GLN A 175 8.11 -14.31 21.71
C GLN A 175 9.07 -14.32 20.52
N TYR A 176 10.02 -15.25 20.55
CA TYR A 176 10.97 -15.56 19.47
C TYR A 176 10.49 -16.84 18.77
N TYR A 177 10.10 -16.74 17.50
CA TYR A 177 9.54 -17.86 16.73
C TYR A 177 10.04 -17.87 15.27
N ALA A 178 9.97 -19.05 14.63
CA ALA A 178 10.32 -19.17 13.21
C ALA A 178 9.44 -18.27 12.32
N PRO A 179 10.01 -17.68 11.25
CA PRO A 179 11.44 -17.72 10.86
C PRO A 179 12.31 -16.69 11.60
N ARG A 180 11.71 -15.79 12.41
CA ARG A 180 12.39 -14.65 13.08
C ARG A 180 12.85 -14.99 14.49
N TYR A 181 13.61 -16.09 14.67
CA TYR A 181 14.13 -16.48 15.99
C TYR A 181 15.00 -15.42 16.67
N CYS A 182 15.60 -14.50 15.89
CA CYS A 182 16.52 -13.50 16.40
C CYS A 182 15.85 -12.14 16.68
N ALA A 183 14.53 -12.07 16.62
CA ALA A 183 13.80 -10.85 16.87
C ALA A 183 12.45 -11.14 17.55
N ALA A 184 12.02 -10.23 18.43
CA ALA A 184 10.72 -10.35 19.10
C ALA A 184 10.05 -8.99 19.27
N SER A 185 8.72 -8.95 19.17
CA SER A 185 7.95 -7.75 19.49
C SER A 185 8.10 -7.38 20.96
N GLN A 186 8.27 -6.08 21.24
CA GLN A 186 8.36 -5.55 22.58
C GLN A 186 7.43 -4.34 22.76
N PRO A 187 6.77 -4.21 23.91
CA PRO A 187 5.98 -3.02 24.20
C PRO A 187 6.77 -1.71 24.14
N SER A 188 8.07 -1.74 24.49
CA SER A 188 8.98 -0.59 24.43
C SER A 188 9.24 -0.07 23.01
N MET A 189 8.95 -0.90 21.98
CA MET A 189 9.08 -0.52 20.58
C MET A 189 7.79 0.07 20.00
N VAL A 190 6.76 0.22 20.81
CA VAL A 190 5.50 0.89 20.44
C VAL A 190 5.42 2.22 21.15
N LYS A 191 5.46 3.31 20.40
CA LYS A 191 5.42 4.68 20.94
C LYS A 191 4.26 5.45 20.31
N LEU A 192 3.64 6.30 21.13
CA LEU A 192 2.66 7.27 20.67
C LEU A 192 3.15 8.65 21.08
N ASP A 193 3.27 9.55 20.11
CA ASP A 193 3.67 10.92 20.33
C ASP A 193 3.02 11.82 19.29
N ASN A 194 2.41 12.93 19.75
CA ASN A 194 1.79 13.96 18.91
C ASN A 194 0.84 13.42 17.82
N GLY A 195 0.03 12.39 18.14
CA GLY A 195 -0.92 11.79 17.19
C GLY A 195 -0.26 10.83 16.20
N ILE A 196 0.97 10.41 16.44
CA ILE A 196 1.68 9.44 15.60
C ILE A 196 1.94 8.17 16.42
N LEU A 197 1.54 7.04 15.86
CA LEU A 197 2.00 5.74 16.30
C LEU A 197 3.32 5.42 15.61
N SER A 198 4.39 5.22 16.39
CA SER A 198 5.68 4.75 15.88
C SER A 198 5.95 3.33 16.33
N LEU A 199 6.08 2.42 15.37
CA LEU A 199 6.50 1.03 15.57
C LEU A 199 7.99 0.93 15.28
N GLY A 200 8.78 0.47 16.27
CA GLY A 200 10.24 0.52 16.21
C GLY A 200 10.92 -0.82 15.95
N VAL A 201 12.13 -0.75 15.41
CA VAL A 201 13.15 -1.81 15.46
C VAL A 201 14.41 -1.23 16.09
N ALA A 202 14.98 -1.96 17.06
CA ALA A 202 16.24 -1.59 17.72
C ALA A 202 17.08 -2.83 18.01
N GLU A 203 18.40 -2.67 18.01
CA GLU A 203 19.30 -3.73 18.43
C GLU A 203 19.20 -3.98 19.94
N VAL A 204 19.27 -5.24 20.33
CA VAL A 204 19.18 -5.66 21.73
C VAL A 204 20.55 -5.57 22.40
N GLY A 205 20.58 -5.05 23.63
CA GLY A 205 21.82 -4.97 24.42
C GLY A 205 22.51 -6.33 24.63
N ALA A 206 23.84 -6.33 24.73
CA ALA A 206 24.69 -7.50 24.69
C ALA A 206 24.29 -8.66 25.62
N GLY A 207 23.85 -8.34 26.85
CA GLY A 207 23.43 -9.36 27.84
C GLY A 207 22.21 -10.15 27.39
N ARG A 208 21.16 -9.47 26.90
CA ARG A 208 19.95 -10.13 26.38
C ARG A 208 20.22 -10.80 25.05
N ALA A 209 21.05 -10.19 24.19
CA ALA A 209 21.44 -10.80 22.93
C ALA A 209 22.11 -12.16 23.13
N LYS A 210 22.99 -12.30 24.17
CA LYS A 210 23.59 -13.58 24.54
C LYS A 210 22.52 -14.62 24.91
N GLN A 211 21.55 -14.28 25.76
CA GLN A 211 20.47 -15.18 26.16
C GLN A 211 19.63 -15.65 24.97
N VAL A 212 19.32 -14.71 24.04
CA VAL A 212 18.57 -15.07 22.81
C VAL A 212 19.37 -16.04 21.96
N ARG A 213 20.68 -15.79 21.72
CA ARG A 213 21.53 -16.69 20.95
C ARG A 213 21.62 -18.09 21.57
N GLU A 214 21.73 -18.19 22.89
CA GLU A 214 21.72 -19.48 23.61
C GLU A 214 20.40 -20.21 23.45
N ASN A 215 19.26 -19.48 23.50
CA ASN A 215 17.94 -20.07 23.26
C ASN A 215 17.78 -20.56 21.81
N VAL A 216 18.16 -19.75 20.84
CA VAL A 216 18.10 -20.11 19.41
C VAL A 216 18.98 -21.33 19.16
N ALA A 217 20.19 -21.36 19.69
CA ALA A 217 21.09 -22.50 19.60
C ALA A 217 20.47 -23.81 20.09
N ARG A 218 19.77 -23.77 21.23
CA ARG A 218 19.06 -24.91 21.81
C ARG A 218 17.91 -25.40 20.94
N ILE A 219 17.14 -24.46 20.34
CA ILE A 219 15.99 -24.79 19.50
C ILE A 219 16.43 -25.34 18.14
N THR A 220 17.47 -24.77 17.56
CA THR A 220 17.92 -25.08 16.18
C THR A 220 19.04 -26.11 16.10
N GLY A 221 19.65 -26.49 17.23
CA GLY A 221 20.84 -27.33 17.27
C GLY A 221 22.13 -26.63 16.77
N THR A 222 22.09 -25.33 16.56
CA THR A 222 23.23 -24.54 16.10
C THR A 222 24.09 -24.09 17.28
N ALA A 223 25.42 -23.94 17.10
CA ALA A 223 26.26 -23.36 18.16
C ALA A 223 25.85 -21.91 18.47
N ALA A 224 25.85 -21.52 19.76
CA ALA A 224 25.43 -20.18 20.16
C ALA A 224 26.24 -19.04 19.51
N SER A 225 27.52 -19.27 19.21
CA SER A 225 28.37 -18.35 18.45
C SER A 225 27.96 -18.14 16.99
N LYS A 226 27.17 -19.06 16.44
CA LYS A 226 26.64 -19.02 15.07
C LYS A 226 25.15 -18.68 15.02
N ALA A 227 24.50 -18.62 16.19
CA ALA A 227 23.09 -18.22 16.28
C ALA A 227 22.97 -16.70 16.09
N CYS A 228 21.97 -16.27 15.33
CA CYS A 228 21.70 -14.85 15.05
C CYS A 228 22.92 -14.08 14.47
N PRO A 229 23.48 -14.53 13.33
CA PRO A 229 24.67 -13.91 12.75
C PRO A 229 24.47 -12.45 12.40
N ASP A 230 23.24 -12.07 12.02
CA ASP A 230 22.86 -10.74 11.58
C ASP A 230 22.32 -9.85 12.74
N GLY A 231 22.54 -10.26 13.99
CA GLY A 231 22.11 -9.48 15.17
C GLY A 231 20.90 -10.06 15.90
N VAL A 232 20.56 -9.43 17.02
CA VAL A 232 19.33 -9.71 17.80
C VAL A 232 18.58 -8.41 18.00
N TYR A 233 17.28 -8.42 17.69
CA TYR A 233 16.49 -7.20 17.60
C TYR A 233 15.21 -7.24 18.42
N ASP A 234 14.79 -6.07 18.88
CA ASP A 234 13.43 -5.79 19.32
C ASP A 234 12.63 -5.23 18.14
N ASN A 235 11.47 -5.78 17.93
CA ASN A 235 10.52 -5.42 16.89
C ASN A 235 9.25 -4.83 17.51
N ALA A 236 8.32 -4.33 16.68
CA ALA A 236 7.00 -3.92 17.10
C ALA A 236 5.91 -4.59 16.27
N MET A 237 4.87 -5.06 16.93
CA MET A 237 3.64 -5.53 16.28
C MET A 237 2.46 -5.25 17.18
N ILE A 238 1.44 -4.61 16.63
CA ILE A 238 0.15 -4.39 17.30
C ILE A 238 -0.99 -4.96 16.47
N GLY A 239 -2.11 -5.25 17.09
CA GLY A 239 -3.28 -5.72 16.35
C GLY A 239 -4.56 -5.67 17.18
N THR A 240 -5.70 -5.80 16.48
CA THR A 240 -7.04 -5.71 17.06
C THR A 240 -7.65 -7.06 17.40
N GLN A 241 -6.86 -8.14 17.40
CA GLN A 241 -7.31 -9.52 17.65
C GLN A 241 -8.16 -9.64 18.91
N GLY A 242 -9.36 -10.25 18.76
CA GLY A 242 -10.32 -10.46 19.85
C GLY A 242 -11.02 -9.18 20.34
N LYS A 243 -10.84 -8.04 19.65
CA LYS A 243 -11.44 -6.75 20.01
C LYS A 243 -12.18 -6.07 18.86
N TYR A 244 -11.63 -6.09 17.66
CA TYR A 244 -12.26 -5.53 16.47
C TYR A 244 -11.95 -6.42 15.27
N LEU A 245 -12.97 -6.73 14.51
CA LEU A 245 -12.91 -7.53 13.30
C LEU A 245 -13.65 -6.78 12.19
N VAL A 246 -13.19 -6.97 10.97
CA VAL A 246 -13.83 -6.44 9.76
C VAL A 246 -14.05 -7.56 8.75
N THR A 247 -15.20 -7.52 8.07
CA THR A 247 -15.50 -8.35 6.90
C THR A 247 -16.03 -7.41 5.84
N TYR A 248 -15.36 -7.34 4.71
CA TYR A 248 -15.62 -6.40 3.62
C TYR A 248 -15.53 -4.93 4.04
N GLY A 249 -15.40 -4.08 3.04
CA GLY A 249 -15.29 -2.64 3.22
C GLY A 249 -13.96 -2.10 2.72
N THR A 250 -13.69 -0.84 3.04
CA THR A 250 -12.43 -0.18 2.72
C THR A 250 -11.63 0.05 3.99
N VAL A 251 -10.40 -0.44 4.02
CA VAL A 251 -9.41 -0.17 5.07
C VAL A 251 -8.38 0.78 4.49
N ALA A 252 -8.06 1.85 5.19
CA ALA A 252 -7.00 2.76 4.79
C ALA A 252 -6.21 3.26 6.00
N ALA A 253 -4.93 3.56 5.77
CA ALA A 253 -4.07 4.18 6.76
C ALA A 253 -3.10 5.15 6.10
N ARG A 254 -2.78 6.24 6.81
CA ARG A 254 -1.73 7.19 6.42
C ARG A 254 -0.46 6.85 7.18
N MET A 255 0.59 6.48 6.47
CA MET A 255 1.79 5.94 7.07
C MET A 255 3.06 6.33 6.33
N LYS A 256 4.18 6.34 7.06
CA LYS A 256 5.52 6.58 6.55
C LYS A 256 6.38 5.35 6.82
N PHE A 257 6.95 4.79 5.76
CA PHE A 257 7.70 3.55 5.81
C PHE A 257 9.21 3.80 6.05
N PRO A 258 9.90 2.94 6.82
CA PRO A 258 11.34 3.03 6.92
C PRO A 258 11.98 2.77 5.55
N ALA A 259 12.88 3.65 5.15
CA ALA A 259 13.60 3.48 3.90
C ALA A 259 14.77 2.50 4.02
N GLN A 260 15.18 2.12 5.23
CA GLN A 260 16.29 1.19 5.45
C GLN A 260 15.94 -0.22 4.98
N ARG A 261 16.90 -0.88 4.32
CA ARG A 261 16.84 -2.30 4.00
C ARG A 261 17.00 -3.16 5.24
N GLY A 262 16.58 -4.40 5.16
CA GLY A 262 16.63 -5.32 6.30
C GLY A 262 15.44 -5.18 7.25
N MET A 263 14.50 -4.29 6.92
CA MET A 263 13.23 -4.10 7.60
C MET A 263 12.08 -4.78 6.86
N HIS A 264 10.99 -5.03 7.60
CA HIS A 264 9.72 -5.47 7.06
C HIS A 264 8.60 -4.73 7.79
N ALA A 265 8.16 -3.62 7.22
CA ALA A 265 6.97 -2.90 7.68
C ALA A 265 5.74 -3.46 6.97
N ALA A 266 4.67 -3.72 7.72
CA ALA A 266 3.45 -4.24 7.13
C ALA A 266 2.17 -3.69 7.79
N ALA A 267 1.18 -3.45 6.94
CA ALA A 267 -0.20 -3.21 7.31
C ALA A 267 -1.04 -4.35 6.71
N TRP A 268 -1.61 -5.19 7.56
CA TRP A 268 -2.15 -6.47 7.16
C TRP A 268 -3.30 -6.96 8.04
N MET A 269 -3.93 -8.04 7.63
CA MET A 269 -5.10 -8.60 8.28
C MET A 269 -5.07 -10.13 8.23
N GLN A 270 -5.58 -10.78 9.27
CA GLN A 270 -5.78 -12.23 9.28
C GLN A 270 -6.99 -12.63 10.14
N THR A 271 -7.50 -13.86 9.94
CA THR A 271 -8.52 -14.45 10.82
C THR A 271 -7.94 -14.80 12.19
N SER A 272 -8.80 -14.84 13.21
CA SER A 272 -8.36 -15.10 14.59
C SER A 272 -7.70 -16.47 14.79
N ASP A 273 -8.01 -17.45 13.95
CA ASP A 273 -7.44 -18.79 13.96
C ASP A 273 -6.30 -18.98 12.94
N GLY A 274 -6.02 -17.98 12.10
CA GLY A 274 -4.96 -18.02 11.08
C GLY A 274 -5.18 -19.08 9.99
N THR A 275 -6.41 -19.56 9.79
CA THR A 275 -6.72 -20.66 8.86
C THR A 275 -7.25 -20.22 7.50
N ASP A 276 -7.46 -18.92 7.30
CA ASP A 276 -7.92 -18.35 6.03
C ASP A 276 -6.81 -17.47 5.41
N VAL A 277 -7.17 -16.73 4.38
CA VAL A 277 -6.27 -15.81 3.69
C VAL A 277 -5.68 -14.79 4.67
N GLU A 278 -4.37 -14.61 4.67
CA GLU A 278 -3.72 -13.42 5.21
C GLU A 278 -3.75 -12.35 4.12
N ILE A 279 -4.12 -11.13 4.48
CA ILE A 279 -4.32 -10.02 3.54
C ILE A 279 -3.33 -8.92 3.91
N ASP A 280 -2.25 -8.78 3.14
CA ASP A 280 -1.25 -7.74 3.33
C ASP A 280 -1.56 -6.59 2.38
N PHE A 281 -2.32 -5.60 2.89
CA PHE A 281 -2.70 -4.48 2.04
C PHE A 281 -1.53 -3.52 1.79
N MET A 282 -0.43 -3.65 2.55
CA MET A 282 0.88 -3.13 2.21
C MET A 282 1.98 -3.85 2.99
N GLU A 283 3.00 -4.31 2.29
CA GLU A 283 4.29 -4.71 2.81
C GLU A 283 5.40 -3.83 2.23
N SER A 284 6.41 -3.52 3.02
CA SER A 284 7.55 -2.68 2.64
C SER A 284 8.85 -3.25 3.20
N PHE A 285 9.84 -3.42 2.33
CA PHE A 285 11.15 -3.99 2.66
C PHE A 285 12.32 -2.99 2.57
N GLY A 286 11.98 -1.71 2.47
CA GLY A 286 12.94 -0.61 2.37
C GLY A 286 13.32 -0.25 0.94
N PHE A 287 13.85 0.96 0.79
CA PHE A 287 14.30 1.50 -0.51
C PHE A 287 15.45 0.68 -1.07
N GLY A 288 15.34 0.29 -2.32
CA GLY A 288 16.34 -0.54 -3.01
C GLY A 288 16.34 -2.03 -2.64
N SER A 289 15.36 -2.50 -1.83
CA SER A 289 15.11 -3.92 -1.63
C SER A 289 14.57 -4.57 -2.91
N ARG A 290 14.88 -5.86 -3.11
CA ARG A 290 14.31 -6.64 -4.23
C ARG A 290 12.80 -6.84 -4.09
N GLN A 291 12.31 -6.98 -2.87
CA GLN A 291 10.90 -7.07 -2.56
C GLN A 291 10.22 -5.72 -2.73
N GLY A 292 10.92 -4.60 -2.43
CA GLY A 292 10.39 -3.25 -2.55
C GLY A 292 9.16 -3.04 -1.68
N MET A 293 8.09 -2.58 -2.30
CA MET A 293 6.75 -2.55 -1.72
C MET A 293 5.83 -3.48 -2.49
N GLN A 294 4.88 -4.10 -1.80
CA GLN A 294 3.98 -5.06 -2.41
C GLN A 294 2.61 -5.14 -1.73
N ASN A 295 1.61 -5.55 -2.51
CA ASN A 295 0.30 -5.95 -2.02
C ASN A 295 0.21 -7.47 -2.18
N MET A 296 -0.08 -8.20 -1.10
CA MET A 296 -0.06 -9.66 -1.10
C MET A 296 -1.29 -10.25 -0.41
N LEU A 297 -1.69 -11.41 -0.91
CA LEU A 297 -2.67 -12.29 -0.29
C LEU A 297 -2.01 -13.64 -0.12
N HIS A 298 -2.13 -14.21 1.08
CA HIS A 298 -1.56 -15.52 1.38
C HIS A 298 -2.66 -16.54 1.71
N PRO A 299 -3.35 -17.07 0.69
CA PRO A 299 -4.28 -18.16 0.90
C PRO A 299 -3.55 -19.43 1.34
N LYS A 300 -4.28 -20.32 2.00
CA LYS A 300 -3.79 -21.65 2.33
C LYS A 300 -4.04 -22.60 1.17
N GLY A 301 -3.00 -23.32 0.77
CA GLY A 301 -3.12 -24.38 -0.21
C GLY A 301 -3.67 -25.68 0.37
N PRO A 302 -3.83 -26.73 -0.46
CA PRO A 302 -4.45 -27.99 -0.07
C PRO A 302 -3.78 -28.69 1.13
N ASN A 303 -2.48 -28.50 1.30
CA ASN A 303 -1.70 -29.08 2.40
C ASN A 303 -1.41 -28.05 3.51
N ASN A 304 -2.23 -26.99 3.60
CA ASN A 304 -2.08 -25.86 4.52
C ASN A 304 -0.78 -25.05 4.33
N GLU A 305 -0.09 -25.20 3.18
CA GLU A 305 1.01 -24.35 2.80
C GLU A 305 0.55 -22.92 2.49
N ARG A 306 1.43 -21.94 2.76
CA ARG A 306 1.18 -20.54 2.38
C ARG A 306 1.42 -20.39 0.87
N LEU A 307 0.45 -19.86 0.16
CA LEU A 307 0.58 -19.46 -1.24
C LEU A 307 0.67 -17.94 -1.33
N ASP A 308 1.17 -17.46 -2.47
CA ASP A 308 1.33 -16.02 -2.72
C ASP A 308 0.51 -15.59 -3.94
N VAL A 309 -0.35 -14.61 -3.75
CA VAL A 309 -1.15 -13.96 -4.80
C VAL A 309 -1.03 -12.46 -4.63
N GLY A 310 -0.27 -11.80 -5.49
CA GLY A 310 -0.05 -10.36 -5.30
C GLY A 310 0.83 -9.74 -6.38
N ALA A 311 1.26 -8.51 -6.13
CA ALA A 311 2.13 -7.77 -7.03
C ALA A 311 3.00 -6.76 -6.27
N ASN A 312 4.19 -6.51 -6.83
CA ASN A 312 5.02 -5.40 -6.39
C ASN A 312 4.41 -4.07 -6.85
N VAL A 313 4.42 -3.09 -5.98
CA VAL A 313 4.00 -1.71 -6.26
C VAL A 313 5.10 -1.03 -7.09
N LYS A 314 4.77 -0.61 -8.32
CA LYS A 314 5.73 -0.01 -9.26
C LYS A 314 5.24 1.26 -9.94
N ASN A 315 3.94 1.47 -9.97
CA ASN A 315 3.27 2.51 -10.76
C ASN A 315 2.91 3.77 -9.95
N VAL A 316 3.33 3.85 -8.70
CA VAL A 316 3.11 5.04 -7.87
C VAL A 316 4.17 6.09 -8.21
N PRO A 317 3.78 7.33 -8.53
CA PRO A 317 4.72 8.40 -8.82
C PRO A 317 5.73 8.61 -7.67
N GLY A 318 7.00 8.72 -8.00
CA GLY A 318 8.08 8.97 -7.04
C GLY A 318 8.57 7.75 -6.24
N ILE A 319 7.88 6.62 -6.22
CA ILE A 319 8.24 5.43 -5.40
C ILE A 319 9.68 4.92 -5.61
N ALA A 320 10.25 5.21 -6.77
CA ALA A 320 11.63 4.84 -7.12
C ALA A 320 12.69 5.83 -6.57
N THR A 321 12.28 6.90 -5.88
CA THR A 321 13.18 7.90 -5.29
C THR A 321 13.21 7.79 -3.78
N ARG A 322 14.33 8.22 -3.17
CA ARG A 322 14.48 8.19 -1.71
C ARG A 322 13.52 9.14 -1.02
N GLU A 323 13.25 10.29 -1.61
CA GLU A 323 12.39 11.36 -1.09
C GLU A 323 10.96 10.87 -0.84
N TRP A 324 10.48 9.95 -1.67
CA TRP A 324 9.16 9.34 -1.48
C TRP A 324 9.08 8.60 -0.12
N TRP A 325 10.12 7.88 0.26
CA TRP A 325 10.15 7.10 1.50
C TRP A 325 10.23 7.96 2.77
N ASP A 326 10.58 9.22 2.64
CA ASP A 326 10.63 10.16 3.76
C ASP A 326 9.29 10.88 4.01
N GLN A 327 8.23 10.51 3.26
CA GLN A 327 6.90 11.14 3.32
C GLN A 327 5.84 10.18 3.84
N TYR A 328 4.70 10.75 4.25
CA TYR A 328 3.50 9.99 4.58
C TYR A 328 2.67 9.72 3.34
N HIS A 329 2.26 8.49 3.17
CA HIS A 329 1.43 8.01 2.07
C HIS A 329 0.14 7.41 2.59
N VAL A 330 -0.95 7.50 1.82
CA VAL A 330 -2.21 6.85 2.13
C VAL A 330 -2.27 5.53 1.38
N VAL A 331 -2.18 4.42 2.10
CA VAL A 331 -2.44 3.10 1.54
C VAL A 331 -3.85 2.66 1.85
N SER A 332 -4.49 1.99 0.91
CA SER A 332 -5.85 1.51 1.09
C SER A 332 -6.10 0.19 0.37
N MET A 333 -7.07 -0.53 0.88
CA MET A 333 -7.62 -1.73 0.26
C MET A 333 -9.14 -1.67 0.35
N GLU A 334 -9.81 -1.81 -0.78
CA GLU A 334 -11.22 -2.16 -0.83
C GLU A 334 -11.34 -3.68 -0.96
N TRP A 335 -12.10 -4.26 -0.06
CA TRP A 335 -12.41 -5.69 -0.01
C TRP A 335 -13.92 -5.88 -0.14
N SER A 336 -14.31 -6.59 -1.18
CA SER A 336 -15.70 -6.90 -1.51
C SER A 336 -15.89 -8.43 -1.70
N PRO A 337 -17.12 -8.92 -1.82
CA PRO A 337 -17.37 -10.31 -2.22
C PRO A 337 -16.75 -10.69 -3.57
N ASP A 338 -16.48 -9.70 -4.44
CA ASP A 338 -16.04 -9.91 -5.81
C ASP A 338 -14.52 -9.73 -6.00
N GLY A 339 -13.83 -9.13 -5.01
CA GLY A 339 -12.40 -8.90 -5.16
C GLY A 339 -11.80 -7.93 -4.14
N TYR A 340 -10.52 -7.67 -4.40
CA TYR A 340 -9.72 -6.67 -3.69
C TYR A 340 -9.20 -5.64 -4.69
N VAL A 341 -9.16 -4.38 -4.26
CA VAL A 341 -8.53 -3.27 -4.97
C VAL A 341 -7.59 -2.57 -4.01
N PHE A 342 -6.30 -2.55 -4.31
CA PHE A 342 -5.27 -1.92 -3.51
C PHE A 342 -4.84 -0.60 -4.15
N ARG A 343 -4.62 0.44 -3.33
CA ARG A 343 -4.19 1.75 -3.79
C ARG A 343 -3.15 2.36 -2.86
N VAL A 344 -2.27 3.16 -3.46
CA VAL A 344 -1.34 4.07 -2.75
C VAL A 344 -1.57 5.46 -3.31
N ASP A 345 -1.88 6.43 -2.45
CA ASP A 345 -2.20 7.82 -2.82
C ASP A 345 -3.22 7.91 -3.96
N GLY A 346 -4.27 7.10 -3.88
CA GLY A 346 -5.32 7.00 -4.88
C GLY A 346 -4.96 6.18 -6.12
N VAL A 347 -3.69 5.92 -6.41
CA VAL A 347 -3.24 5.13 -7.57
C VAL A 347 -3.50 3.65 -7.31
N GLU A 348 -4.23 2.98 -8.20
CA GLU A 348 -4.44 1.53 -8.14
C GLU A 348 -3.12 0.79 -8.38
N THR A 349 -2.68 -0.01 -7.39
CA THR A 349 -1.42 -0.75 -7.42
C THR A 349 -1.62 -2.22 -7.76
N TYR A 350 -2.75 -2.79 -7.32
CA TYR A 350 -3.12 -4.16 -7.61
C TYR A 350 -4.62 -4.37 -7.51
N ARG A 351 -5.16 -5.26 -8.32
CA ARG A 351 -6.56 -5.70 -8.28
C ARG A 351 -6.62 -7.20 -8.54
N THR A 352 -7.45 -7.92 -7.75
CA THR A 352 -7.64 -9.36 -7.96
C THR A 352 -9.00 -9.83 -7.46
N SER A 353 -9.55 -10.84 -8.13
CA SER A 353 -10.70 -11.64 -7.67
C SER A 353 -10.27 -13.03 -7.15
N LYS A 354 -8.95 -13.26 -6.99
CA LYS A 354 -8.41 -14.51 -6.45
C LYS A 354 -8.30 -14.42 -4.93
N ALA A 355 -8.21 -15.58 -4.28
CA ALA A 355 -7.98 -15.69 -2.83
C ALA A 355 -9.01 -14.92 -1.99
N LEU A 356 -10.29 -14.97 -2.38
CA LEU A 356 -11.36 -14.25 -1.70
C LEU A 356 -11.64 -14.86 -0.33
N SER A 357 -11.53 -14.06 0.73
CA SER A 357 -12.03 -14.41 2.05
C SER A 357 -13.45 -13.87 2.25
N LYS A 358 -14.24 -14.62 3.03
CA LYS A 358 -15.59 -14.23 3.52
C LYS A 358 -15.63 -14.16 5.02
N ARG A 359 -14.49 -14.35 5.70
CA ARG A 359 -14.40 -14.46 7.15
C ARG A 359 -13.94 -13.13 7.79
N PRO A 360 -14.32 -12.88 9.05
CA PRO A 360 -13.85 -11.69 9.76
C PRO A 360 -12.33 -11.73 9.99
N HIS A 361 -11.66 -10.62 9.70
CA HIS A 361 -10.23 -10.40 9.91
C HIS A 361 -9.99 -9.31 10.94
N PHE A 362 -8.93 -9.43 11.71
CA PHE A 362 -8.45 -8.36 12.56
C PHE A 362 -7.29 -7.61 11.89
N LEU A 363 -7.14 -6.34 12.23
CA LEU A 363 -6.09 -5.47 11.72
C LEU A 363 -4.77 -5.71 12.45
N VAL A 364 -3.66 -5.63 11.74
CA VAL A 364 -2.30 -5.70 12.28
C VAL A 364 -1.43 -4.63 11.63
N LEU A 365 -0.63 -3.97 12.46
CA LEU A 365 0.46 -3.07 12.03
C LEU A 365 1.75 -3.59 12.63
N SER A 366 2.81 -3.71 11.85
CA SER A 366 4.07 -4.24 12.32
C SER A 366 5.28 -3.62 11.65
N LEU A 367 6.35 -3.43 12.42
CA LEU A 367 7.70 -3.27 11.92
C LEU A 367 8.56 -4.37 12.51
N GLN A 368 9.15 -5.18 11.65
CA GLN A 368 10.01 -6.30 12.02
C GLN A 368 11.31 -6.26 11.23
N THR A 369 12.31 -7.00 11.67
CA THR A 369 13.45 -7.32 10.80
C THR A 369 12.99 -8.23 9.67
N SER A 370 13.54 -8.02 8.46
CA SER A 370 13.16 -8.79 7.28
C SER A 370 13.63 -10.25 7.38
N ASP A 371 12.82 -11.20 6.93
CA ASP A 371 13.23 -12.60 6.78
C ASP A 371 14.20 -12.81 5.62
N TYR A 372 14.19 -11.89 4.66
CA TYR A 372 14.91 -12.03 3.38
C TYR A 372 16.23 -11.25 3.35
N GLU A 373 16.33 -10.16 4.08
CA GLU A 373 17.41 -9.18 3.95
C GLU A 373 17.91 -8.65 5.31
N THR A 374 17.79 -9.40 6.41
CA THR A 374 18.30 -8.94 7.73
C THR A 374 19.79 -8.62 7.66
N ASN A 375 20.57 -9.38 6.86
CA ASN A 375 21.98 -9.11 6.60
C ASN A 375 22.27 -7.82 5.83
N ARG A 376 21.24 -7.09 5.40
CA ARG A 376 21.33 -5.76 4.77
C ARG A 376 20.95 -4.63 5.72
N LEU A 377 20.52 -4.98 6.93
CA LEU A 377 20.23 -4.00 7.95
C LEU A 377 21.54 -3.36 8.41
N ASP A 378 21.59 -2.05 8.39
CA ASP A 378 22.72 -1.27 8.90
C ASP A 378 22.43 -0.85 10.36
N PRO A 379 23.14 -1.43 11.34
CA PRO A 379 22.91 -1.09 12.76
C PRO A 379 23.09 0.39 13.08
N SER A 380 23.90 1.13 12.30
CA SER A 380 24.11 2.57 12.50
C SER A 380 22.86 3.41 12.22
N GLN A 381 21.88 2.85 11.50
CA GLN A 381 20.61 3.49 11.18
C GLN A 381 19.49 3.11 12.16
N LEU A 382 19.82 2.44 13.25
CA LEU A 382 18.86 2.09 14.31
C LEU A 382 18.90 3.11 15.46
N PRO A 383 17.79 3.32 16.17
CA PRO A 383 16.49 2.70 15.92
C PRO A 383 15.80 3.26 14.68
N ALA A 384 15.08 2.39 13.97
CA ALA A 384 14.23 2.76 12.84
C ALA A 384 12.76 2.68 13.24
N SER A 385 11.89 3.43 12.55
CA SER A 385 10.45 3.43 12.80
C SER A 385 9.61 3.27 11.52
N PHE A 386 8.44 2.70 11.72
CA PHE A 386 7.30 2.75 10.82
C PHE A 386 6.23 3.59 11.51
N ASP A 387 5.94 4.75 10.94
CA ASP A 387 5.08 5.74 11.56
C ASP A 387 3.69 5.71 10.93
N VAL A 388 2.64 5.73 11.76
CA VAL A 388 1.24 5.73 11.34
C VAL A 388 0.51 6.90 11.97
N ASP A 389 -0.04 7.77 11.11
CA ASP A 389 -0.81 8.97 11.50
C ASP A 389 -2.25 8.57 11.87
N TRP A 390 -2.90 7.78 11.01
CA TRP A 390 -4.23 7.27 11.27
C TRP A 390 -4.49 5.96 10.54
N ILE A 391 -5.49 5.19 11.05
CA ILE A 391 -6.10 4.05 10.37
C ILE A 391 -7.62 4.15 10.46
N ARG A 392 -8.32 3.87 9.36
CA ARG A 392 -9.78 3.99 9.24
C ARG A 392 -10.37 2.83 8.47
N VAL A 393 -11.63 2.50 8.80
CA VAL A 393 -12.40 1.48 8.09
C VAL A 393 -13.77 2.05 7.75
N TRP A 394 -14.20 1.83 6.52
CA TRP A 394 -15.53 2.14 6.04
C TRP A 394 -16.20 0.88 5.52
N GLN A 395 -17.50 0.79 5.73
CA GLN A 395 -18.32 -0.28 5.19
C GLN A 395 -19.49 0.31 4.40
N ARG A 396 -19.99 -0.45 3.45
CA ARG A 396 -21.24 -0.09 2.77
C ARG A 396 -22.40 -0.22 3.75
N PRO A 397 -23.43 0.67 3.68
CA PRO A 397 -24.61 0.63 4.54
C PRO A 397 -25.38 -0.68 4.45
#